data_698f116f3e3df94319c660789a9292c4
#
_entry.id   698f116f3e3df94319c660789a9292c4
#
_cell.length_a   1.000
_cell.length_b   1.000
_cell.length_c   1.000
_cell.angle_alpha   90.00
_cell.angle_beta   90.00
_cell.angle_gamma   90.00
#
_symmetry.space_group_name_H-M   'P 1'
#
loop_
_entity.id
_entity.type
_entity.pdbx_description
1 polymer ?
#
loop_
_entity_poly.entity_id
_entity_poly.type
_entity_poly.pdbx_seq_one_letter_code
_entity_poly.pdbx_strand_id
1 'polypeptide(L)'
;SCPIKDGERSRKQPGTLGMMKHYWLGGIGMGEAAFSQVYPFFSYNAIIAPHSHNLFLQLLVEAGISGLGVFLVMQIVFVKKMSDVYRMDDKKSMDSMLALALGSGVIGFLAQSMFDYTFYNYRVMAVFFMVLGLGLALKHLKTTD
;
A
#
# COMPACT_ATOMS: atom_id res chain seq x y z
N SER A 1 -12.46 -26.13 -2.40
CA SER A 1 -12.17 -26.92 -1.19
C SER A 1 -10.93 -26.37 -0.51
N CYS A 2 -11.07 -25.89 0.74
CA CYS A 2 -9.99 -25.33 1.52
C CYS A 2 -9.00 -26.44 1.94
N PRO A 3 -7.67 -26.29 1.74
CA PRO A 3 -6.71 -27.35 1.99
C PRO A 3 -6.27 -27.52 3.46
N ILE A 4 -6.94 -26.89 4.40
CA ILE A 4 -6.53 -26.94 5.82
C ILE A 4 -7.15 -28.15 6.49
N LYS A 5 -6.35 -29.20 6.72
CA LYS A 5 -6.75 -30.39 7.48
C LYS A 5 -7.00 -30.04 8.96
N ASP A 6 -8.03 -30.64 9.55
CA ASP A 6 -8.50 -30.37 10.93
C ASP A 6 -7.45 -30.56 12.05
N GLY A 7 -6.31 -31.16 11.77
CA GLY A 7 -5.21 -31.37 12.73
C GLY A 7 -4.31 -30.16 12.96
N GLU A 8 -4.36 -29.12 12.12
CA GLU A 8 -3.51 -27.92 12.23
C GLU A 8 -4.11 -26.76 13.04
N ARG A 9 -5.34 -26.92 13.53
CA ARG A 9 -6.02 -25.87 14.33
C ARG A 9 -5.28 -25.47 15.61
N SER A 10 -4.36 -26.30 16.10
CA SER A 10 -3.67 -26.06 17.38
C SER A 10 -2.46 -25.11 17.31
N ARG A 11 -2.02 -24.70 16.12
CA ARG A 11 -0.85 -23.82 15.92
C ARG A 11 -1.13 -22.57 15.09
N LYS A 12 -2.33 -22.02 15.17
CA LYS A 12 -2.68 -20.83 14.37
C LYS A 12 -1.95 -19.60 14.87
N GLN A 13 -1.12 -19.02 14.01
CA GLN A 13 -0.72 -17.64 14.17
C GLN A 13 -1.92 -16.75 13.86
N PRO A 14 -2.29 -15.81 14.76
CA PRO A 14 -3.54 -15.10 14.64
C PRO A 14 -3.55 -14.13 13.45
N GLY A 15 -4.67 -14.14 12.72
CA GLY A 15 -5.04 -13.10 11.78
C GLY A 15 -4.21 -13.00 10.49
N THR A 16 -4.00 -11.79 10.03
CA THR A 16 -3.35 -11.48 8.74
C THR A 16 -1.96 -12.07 8.58
N LEU A 17 -1.19 -12.20 9.67
CA LEU A 17 0.14 -12.84 9.65
C LEU A 17 0.07 -14.34 9.30
N GLY A 18 -0.99 -15.02 9.72
CA GLY A 18 -1.25 -16.40 9.32
C GLY A 18 -1.58 -16.52 7.84
N MET A 19 -2.42 -15.61 7.32
CA MET A 19 -2.76 -15.54 5.89
C MET A 19 -1.52 -15.26 5.04
N MET A 20 -0.65 -14.35 5.45
CA MET A 20 0.57 -13.99 4.75
C MET A 20 1.44 -15.22 4.45
N LYS A 21 1.61 -16.16 5.38
CA LYS A 21 2.42 -17.37 5.17
C LYS A 21 1.91 -18.28 4.05
N HIS A 22 0.61 -18.25 3.78
CA HIS A 22 -0.01 -19.10 2.76
C HIS A 22 -0.19 -18.40 1.42
N TYR A 23 -0.40 -17.07 1.43
CA TYR A 23 -0.82 -16.31 0.26
C TYR A 23 0.18 -15.24 -0.21
N TRP A 24 1.38 -15.17 0.37
CA TRP A 24 2.39 -14.13 0.05
C TRP A 24 2.82 -14.08 -1.42
N LEU A 25 2.77 -15.22 -2.14
CA LEU A 25 3.19 -15.28 -3.56
C LEU A 25 2.09 -14.77 -4.50
N GLY A 26 0.92 -15.36 -4.44
CA GLY A 26 -0.14 -15.14 -5.43
C GLY A 26 -1.29 -14.24 -4.94
N GLY A 27 -1.36 -14.00 -3.63
CA GLY A 27 -2.50 -13.31 -3.01
C GLY A 27 -3.80 -14.11 -3.02
N ILE A 28 -4.82 -13.57 -2.36
CA ILE A 28 -6.17 -14.14 -2.31
C ILE A 28 -7.14 -13.50 -3.32
N GLY A 29 -6.69 -12.47 -4.01
CA GLY A 29 -7.52 -11.57 -4.81
C GLY A 29 -7.80 -10.25 -4.09
N MET A 30 -7.98 -9.19 -4.88
CA MET A 30 -8.20 -7.84 -4.35
C MET A 30 -9.65 -7.66 -3.86
N GLY A 31 -9.78 -6.99 -2.74
CA GLY A 31 -11.05 -6.50 -2.21
C GLY A 31 -11.50 -7.15 -0.91
N GLU A 32 -12.32 -6.40 -0.18
CA GLU A 32 -12.86 -6.75 1.14
C GLU A 32 -13.58 -8.11 1.15
N ALA A 33 -14.27 -8.46 0.06
CA ALA A 33 -15.00 -9.71 -0.04
C ALA A 33 -14.06 -10.94 -0.01
N ALA A 34 -12.92 -10.89 -0.70
CA ALA A 34 -11.93 -11.96 -0.69
C ALA A 34 -11.28 -12.09 0.69
N PHE A 35 -10.93 -10.98 1.31
CA PHE A 35 -10.32 -10.95 2.63
C PHE A 35 -11.27 -11.50 3.70
N SER A 36 -12.52 -11.05 3.74
CA SER A 36 -13.52 -11.47 4.73
C SER A 36 -13.90 -12.94 4.63
N GLN A 37 -13.82 -13.54 3.43
CA GLN A 37 -14.06 -14.97 3.24
C GLN A 37 -12.91 -15.85 3.75
N VAL A 38 -11.67 -15.40 3.62
CA VAL A 38 -10.48 -16.19 3.98
C VAL A 38 -10.06 -15.96 5.43
N TYR A 39 -10.22 -14.75 5.96
CA TYR A 39 -9.77 -14.38 7.30
C TYR A 39 -10.29 -15.29 8.43
N PRO A 40 -11.56 -15.73 8.48
CA PRO A 40 -12.08 -16.60 9.54
C PRO A 40 -11.33 -17.92 9.70
N PHE A 41 -10.71 -18.43 8.65
CA PHE A 41 -9.90 -19.66 8.72
C PHE A 41 -8.58 -19.47 9.49
N PHE A 42 -8.13 -18.22 9.66
CA PHE A 42 -6.89 -17.86 10.33
C PHE A 42 -7.13 -17.11 11.65
N SER A 43 -8.37 -16.75 11.97
CA SER A 43 -8.70 -16.04 13.21
C SER A 43 -9.07 -17.00 14.34
N TYR A 44 -8.85 -16.58 15.60
CA TYR A 44 -9.44 -17.24 16.76
C TYR A 44 -10.94 -16.94 16.79
N ASN A 45 -11.75 -17.95 17.12
CA ASN A 45 -13.22 -17.85 17.22
C ASN A 45 -13.94 -17.43 15.93
N ALA A 46 -13.35 -17.70 14.75
CA ALA A 46 -13.95 -17.38 13.45
C ALA A 46 -14.45 -15.93 13.33
N ILE A 47 -13.70 -14.99 13.92
CA ILE A 47 -14.01 -13.56 13.84
C ILE A 47 -13.93 -13.12 12.37
N ILE A 48 -14.94 -12.40 11.90
CA ILE A 48 -14.96 -11.79 10.58
C ILE A 48 -14.34 -10.41 10.70
N ALA A 49 -13.19 -10.19 10.03
CA ALA A 49 -12.61 -8.88 9.87
C ALA A 49 -12.62 -8.51 8.39
N PRO A 50 -13.08 -7.31 8.04
CA PRO A 50 -13.15 -6.88 6.64
C PRO A 50 -11.78 -6.56 6.06
N HIS A 51 -10.80 -6.21 6.88
CA HIS A 51 -9.47 -5.78 6.46
C HIS A 51 -8.42 -5.91 7.57
N SER A 52 -7.15 -5.82 7.17
CA SER A 52 -6.01 -5.63 8.04
C SER A 52 -5.85 -4.14 8.36
N HIS A 53 -5.43 -3.79 9.58
CA HIS A 53 -5.08 -2.41 9.95
C HIS A 53 -3.68 -2.00 9.49
N ASN A 54 -3.20 -2.56 8.40
CA ASN A 54 -1.89 -2.26 7.81
C ASN A 54 -1.98 -2.44 6.29
N LEU A 55 -1.76 -1.36 5.53
CA LEU A 55 -1.84 -1.35 4.07
C LEU A 55 -0.89 -2.38 3.43
N PHE A 56 0.34 -2.46 3.92
CA PHE A 56 1.35 -3.32 3.29
C PHE A 56 1.03 -4.80 3.49
N LEU A 57 0.56 -5.17 4.69
CA LEU A 57 0.09 -6.53 4.96
C LEU A 57 -1.16 -6.87 4.15
N GLN A 58 -2.08 -5.93 4.04
CA GLN A 58 -3.29 -6.10 3.23
C GLN A 58 -2.91 -6.34 1.76
N LEU A 59 -2.07 -5.47 1.20
CA LEU A 59 -1.64 -5.55 -0.18
C LEU A 59 -0.86 -6.85 -0.48
N LEU A 60 -0.01 -7.28 0.46
CA LEU A 60 0.71 -8.54 0.35
C LEU A 60 -0.22 -9.75 0.34
N VAL A 61 -1.25 -9.76 1.18
CA VAL A 61 -2.22 -10.86 1.25
C VAL A 61 -3.15 -10.84 0.05
N GLU A 62 -3.57 -9.68 -0.45
CA GLU A 62 -4.51 -9.56 -1.57
C GLU A 62 -3.83 -9.76 -2.94
N ALA A 63 -2.73 -9.05 -3.19
CA ALA A 63 -2.05 -9.00 -4.49
C ALA A 63 -0.72 -9.77 -4.53
N GLY A 64 -0.34 -10.38 -3.42
CA GLY A 64 0.94 -11.09 -3.30
C GLY A 64 2.14 -10.16 -3.31
N ILE A 65 3.34 -10.78 -3.33
CA ILE A 65 4.62 -10.04 -3.35
C ILE A 65 4.79 -9.19 -4.61
N SER A 66 4.21 -9.62 -5.72
CA SER A 66 4.25 -8.89 -6.99
C SER A 66 3.49 -7.57 -6.91
N GLY A 67 2.27 -7.57 -6.37
CA GLY A 67 1.48 -6.35 -6.21
C GLY A 67 2.08 -5.38 -5.21
N LEU A 68 2.54 -5.89 -4.06
CA LEU A 68 3.28 -5.10 -3.09
C LEU A 68 4.56 -4.51 -3.70
N GLY A 69 5.32 -5.31 -4.46
CA GLY A 69 6.55 -4.88 -5.12
C GLY A 69 6.32 -3.74 -6.10
N VAL A 70 5.34 -3.86 -6.98
CA VAL A 70 4.96 -2.81 -7.93
C VAL A 70 4.54 -1.54 -7.20
N PHE A 71 3.72 -1.66 -6.15
CA PHE A 71 3.31 -0.52 -5.34
C PHE A 71 4.51 0.21 -4.72
N LEU A 72 5.44 -0.52 -4.08
CA LEU A 72 6.63 0.07 -3.45
C LEU A 72 7.57 0.72 -4.47
N VAL A 73 7.81 0.06 -5.61
CA VAL A 73 8.63 0.63 -6.69
C VAL A 73 8.04 1.94 -7.19
N MET A 74 6.71 2.00 -7.39
CA MET A 74 6.02 3.23 -7.79
C MET A 74 6.26 4.37 -6.78
N GLN A 75 6.18 4.09 -5.47
CA GLN A 75 6.43 5.10 -4.43
C GLN A 75 7.89 5.55 -4.41
N ILE A 76 8.84 4.62 -4.50
CA ILE A 76 10.28 4.94 -4.52
C ILE A 76 10.62 5.81 -5.74
N VAL A 77 10.10 5.46 -6.91
CA VAL A 77 10.31 6.24 -8.14
C VAL A 77 9.72 7.64 -8.01
N PHE A 78 8.51 7.75 -7.45
CA PHE A 78 7.87 9.05 -7.21
C PHE A 78 8.71 9.95 -6.29
N VAL A 79 9.09 9.43 -5.12
CA VAL A 79 9.89 10.19 -4.14
C VAL A 79 11.24 10.61 -4.72
N LYS A 80 11.90 9.72 -5.50
CA LYS A 80 13.12 10.08 -6.23
C LYS A 80 12.89 11.24 -7.20
N LYS A 81 11.83 11.16 -8.02
CA LYS A 81 11.50 12.23 -8.97
C LYS A 81 11.22 13.57 -8.27
N MET A 82 10.53 13.58 -7.15
CA MET A 82 10.31 14.79 -6.35
C MET A 82 11.61 15.32 -5.76
N SER A 83 12.47 14.44 -5.25
CA SER A 83 13.79 14.80 -4.76
C SER A 83 14.69 15.41 -5.86
N ASP A 84 14.59 14.89 -7.08
CA ASP A 84 15.34 15.45 -8.23
C ASP A 84 14.87 16.86 -8.56
N VAL A 85 13.54 17.11 -8.65
CA VAL A 85 12.99 18.45 -8.87
C VAL A 85 13.48 19.41 -7.80
N TYR A 86 13.42 19.01 -6.53
CA TYR A 86 13.90 19.83 -5.41
C TYR A 86 15.38 20.17 -5.48
N ARG A 87 16.22 19.28 -6.05
CA ARG A 87 17.67 19.50 -6.18
C ARG A 87 18.08 20.29 -7.42
N MET A 88 17.27 20.23 -8.48
CA MET A 88 17.57 20.86 -9.77
C MET A 88 17.29 22.37 -9.77
N ASP A 89 16.44 22.85 -8.88
CA ASP A 89 15.97 24.22 -8.85
C ASP A 89 16.41 24.96 -7.57
N ASP A 90 16.27 26.29 -7.57
CA ASP A 90 16.48 27.06 -6.34
C ASP A 90 15.52 26.56 -5.25
N LYS A 91 16.06 26.30 -4.06
CA LYS A 91 15.29 25.81 -2.90
C LYS A 91 14.16 26.74 -2.47
N LYS A 92 14.17 27.99 -2.90
CA LYS A 92 13.14 28.99 -2.65
C LYS A 92 12.12 29.09 -3.78
N SER A 93 12.31 28.37 -4.89
CA SER A 93 11.36 28.38 -5.98
C SER A 93 10.05 27.69 -5.55
N MET A 94 8.93 28.11 -6.14
CA MET A 94 7.63 27.51 -5.89
C MET A 94 7.64 26.01 -6.25
N ASP A 95 8.31 25.63 -7.32
CA ASP A 95 8.39 24.25 -7.80
C ASP A 95 9.16 23.35 -6.84
N SER A 96 10.28 23.82 -6.29
CA SER A 96 11.04 23.12 -5.25
C SER A 96 10.21 22.90 -3.99
N MET A 97 9.50 23.93 -3.55
CA MET A 97 8.62 23.83 -2.37
C MET A 97 7.46 22.87 -2.62
N LEU A 98 6.87 22.90 -3.81
CA LEU A 98 5.79 22.00 -4.20
C LEU A 98 6.28 20.55 -4.28
N ALA A 99 7.44 20.31 -4.89
CA ALA A 99 8.05 18.97 -4.95
C ALA A 99 8.35 18.41 -3.56
N LEU A 100 8.88 19.24 -2.66
CA LEU A 100 9.10 18.85 -1.27
C LEU A 100 7.79 18.50 -0.55
N ALA A 101 6.76 19.34 -0.71
CA ALA A 101 5.45 19.10 -0.11
C ALA A 101 4.80 17.81 -0.61
N LEU A 102 4.81 17.56 -1.93
CA LEU A 102 4.25 16.35 -2.53
C LEU A 102 5.03 15.11 -2.10
N GLY A 103 6.36 15.16 -2.13
CA GLY A 103 7.21 14.03 -1.73
C GLY A 103 7.06 13.68 -0.25
N SER A 104 7.11 14.68 0.63
CA SER A 104 6.93 14.46 2.08
C SER A 104 5.51 14.04 2.43
N GLY A 105 4.49 14.56 1.73
CA GLY A 105 3.10 14.15 1.89
C GLY A 105 2.88 12.66 1.59
N VAL A 106 3.47 12.15 0.51
CA VAL A 106 3.41 10.72 0.17
C VAL A 106 4.14 9.88 1.23
N ILE A 107 5.31 10.28 1.70
CA ILE A 107 6.03 9.57 2.75
C ILE A 107 5.20 9.53 4.05
N GLY A 108 4.63 10.66 4.46
CA GLY A 108 3.77 10.76 5.63
C GLY A 108 2.53 9.87 5.52
N PHE A 109 1.90 9.84 4.35
CA PHE A 109 0.76 8.97 4.08
C PHE A 109 1.13 7.48 4.16
N LEU A 110 2.29 7.08 3.61
CA LEU A 110 2.78 5.71 3.70
C LEU A 110 3.07 5.30 5.14
N ALA A 111 3.66 6.20 5.94
CA ALA A 111 3.90 5.96 7.36
C ALA A 111 2.57 5.78 8.14
N GLN A 112 1.57 6.63 7.89
CA GLN A 112 0.23 6.49 8.45
C GLN A 112 -0.41 5.15 8.06
N SER A 113 -0.25 4.72 6.81
CA SER A 113 -0.83 3.48 6.28
C SER A 113 -0.23 2.19 6.87
N MET A 114 0.84 2.28 7.65
CA MET A 114 1.35 1.16 8.45
C MET A 114 0.44 0.83 9.64
N PHE A 115 -0.38 1.79 10.08
CA PHE A 115 -1.21 1.67 11.28
C PHE A 115 -2.70 1.74 11.00
N ASP A 116 -3.09 2.03 9.75
CA ASP A 116 -4.48 2.22 9.38
C ASP A 116 -4.78 1.72 7.96
N TYR A 117 -6.07 1.48 7.69
CA TYR A 117 -6.62 0.97 6.43
C TYR A 117 -7.16 2.08 5.50
N THR A 118 -6.73 3.31 5.69
CA THR A 118 -7.27 4.51 5.04
C THR A 118 -7.19 4.47 3.52
N PHE A 119 -6.19 3.80 2.94
CA PHE A 119 -5.95 3.73 1.50
C PHE A 119 -7.11 3.09 0.72
N TYR A 120 -7.83 2.12 1.29
CA TYR A 120 -8.95 1.43 0.63
C TYR A 120 -10.25 2.24 0.61
N ASN A 121 -10.24 3.44 1.22
CA ASN A 121 -11.28 4.42 0.96
C ASN A 121 -11.05 5.01 -0.45
N TYR A 122 -12.01 4.82 -1.37
CA TYR A 122 -11.88 5.25 -2.77
C TYR A 122 -11.58 6.75 -2.93
N ARG A 123 -12.07 7.59 -2.00
CA ARG A 123 -11.79 9.04 -2.00
C ARG A 123 -10.33 9.32 -1.67
N VAL A 124 -9.79 8.65 -0.66
CA VAL A 124 -8.39 8.77 -0.27
C VAL A 124 -7.48 8.24 -1.37
N MET A 125 -7.84 7.11 -1.94
CA MET A 125 -7.11 6.51 -3.08
C MET A 125 -7.10 7.46 -4.29
N ALA A 126 -8.23 8.08 -4.63
CA ALA A 126 -8.31 9.03 -5.72
C ALA A 126 -7.40 10.25 -5.48
N VAL A 127 -7.46 10.85 -4.28
CA VAL A 127 -6.58 11.97 -3.90
C VAL A 127 -5.12 11.56 -3.94
N PHE A 128 -4.79 10.37 -3.46
CA PHE A 128 -3.43 9.85 -3.49
C PHE A 128 -2.88 9.76 -4.93
N PHE A 129 -3.63 9.18 -5.86
CA PHE A 129 -3.21 9.11 -7.27
C PHE A 129 -3.20 10.48 -7.95
N MET A 130 -4.09 11.43 -7.57
CA MET A 130 -4.00 12.82 -8.03
C MET A 130 -2.69 13.48 -7.59
N VAL A 131 -2.26 13.28 -6.35
CA VAL A 131 -0.97 13.80 -5.84
C VAL A 131 0.19 13.22 -6.63
N LEU A 132 0.19 11.92 -6.91
CA LEU A 132 1.21 11.28 -7.75
C LEU A 132 1.21 11.86 -9.18
N GLY A 133 0.04 12.03 -9.80
CA GLY A 133 -0.11 12.62 -11.13
C GLY A 133 0.41 14.05 -11.20
N LEU A 134 0.06 14.88 -10.21
CA LEU A 134 0.52 16.27 -10.13
C LEU A 134 2.05 16.36 -10.00
N GLY A 135 2.65 15.53 -9.15
CA GLY A 135 4.10 15.49 -9.02
C GLY A 135 4.82 15.03 -10.29
N LEU A 136 4.25 14.06 -11.01
CA LEU A 136 4.81 13.62 -12.29
C LEU A 136 4.69 14.71 -13.37
N ALA A 137 3.58 15.46 -13.40
CA ALA A 137 3.40 16.61 -14.31
C ALA A 137 4.42 17.71 -14.00
N LEU A 138 4.62 18.04 -12.72
CA LEU A 138 5.64 19.01 -12.31
C LEU A 138 7.05 18.62 -12.80
N LYS A 139 7.42 17.33 -12.64
CA LYS A 139 8.71 16.83 -13.14
C LYS A 139 8.81 16.91 -14.66
N HIS A 140 7.73 16.60 -15.38
CA HIS A 140 7.73 16.65 -16.84
C HIS A 140 7.95 18.08 -17.37
N LEU A 141 7.25 19.07 -16.81
CA LEU A 141 7.44 20.47 -17.17
C LEU A 141 8.88 20.92 -16.98
N LYS A 142 9.50 20.58 -15.85
CA LYS A 142 10.91 20.94 -15.54
C LYS A 142 11.96 20.24 -16.41
N THR A 143 11.62 19.19 -17.11
CA THR A 143 12.57 18.52 -18.02
C THR A 143 12.41 18.95 -19.48
N THR A 144 11.38 19.72 -19.78
CA THR A 144 11.07 20.19 -21.14
C THR A 144 11.52 21.66 -21.36
N ASP A 145 11.70 22.41 -20.29
CA ASP A 145 12.32 23.76 -20.26
C ASP A 145 13.85 23.65 -20.09
#